data_56d1e0e999f61f03c3443a34097873ca
#
_entry.id   56d1e0e999f61f03c3443a34097873ca
#
_cell.length_a   1.000
_cell.length_b   1.000
_cell.length_c   1.000
_cell.angle_alpha   90.00
_cell.angle_beta   90.00
_cell.angle_gamma   90.00
#
_symmetry.space_group_name_H-M   'P 1'
#
loop_
_entity.id
_entity.type
_entity.pdbx_description
1 polymer ?
#
loop_
_entity_poly.entity_id
_entity_poly.type
_entity_poly.pdbx_seq_one_letter_code
_entity_poly.pdbx_strand_id
1 'polypeptide(L)'
;LDAVPSGGDRVAAAQALAEGAALGAYKFLRYKQKSEAPALERFVVLGKKDDAVQKGLDRGVAVAAAVAWARDLVNEPAGAMTPTQLAEEARRAAEEGGLEYEVLDEVEIANQGLGGLLGVSLGSDQPPRLVKLTYTPKGKPTGTVALVGKGITFDSGGLSLKTADGMETMKTDMSGAAAVIGAMSVLRAAGVPAKVIGFVPTTENMPGGRAIKPGDVLKIRNGKTVEVLNTDAEGRLILADGLSLAVEEKPDAIIDLATLTGACVVALGMKWAGVMGNNEGWIGQVRGAADRAGEPIWPLPLPEEYRKDLDSEIADLKNISGNRGGGALTAGLFLSEFAGDVPWAHLDIAGPARASGDDGYIAKGGTGFGVRTLVEVLSTFEKPKAATRS
;
A
#
# COMPACT_ATOMS: atom_id res chain seq x y z
N LEU A 1 24.24 18.33 13.14
CA LEU A 1 24.66 18.14 11.73
C LEU A 1 26.19 18.26 11.53
N ASP A 2 26.88 18.90 12.45
CA ASP A 2 28.35 18.98 12.38
C ASP A 2 29.05 17.63 12.67
N ALA A 3 28.31 16.64 13.20
CA ALA A 3 28.77 15.26 13.36
C ALA A 3 28.61 14.39 12.10
N VAL A 4 28.01 14.90 11.02
CA VAL A 4 27.96 14.18 9.75
C VAL A 4 29.38 14.13 9.17
N PRO A 5 29.88 12.93 8.81
CA PRO A 5 31.24 12.80 8.27
C PRO A 5 31.48 13.72 7.07
N SER A 6 32.72 14.17 6.89
CA SER A 6 33.12 14.95 5.72
C SER A 6 32.85 14.15 4.45
N GLY A 7 31.99 14.67 3.56
CA GLY A 7 31.49 13.96 2.37
C GLY A 7 30.11 13.30 2.52
N GLY A 8 29.54 13.26 3.72
CA GLY A 8 28.16 12.80 3.93
C GLY A 8 27.12 13.82 3.45
N ASP A 9 25.97 13.32 2.95
CA ASP A 9 24.85 14.17 2.55
C ASP A 9 24.15 14.77 3.78
N ARG A 10 24.42 16.06 4.02
CA ARG A 10 23.86 16.80 5.15
C ARG A 10 22.36 17.05 5.01
N VAL A 11 21.84 17.09 3.78
CA VAL A 11 20.42 17.28 3.51
C VAL A 11 19.67 16.00 3.87
N ALA A 12 20.16 14.85 3.40
CA ALA A 12 19.60 13.55 3.77
C ALA A 12 19.70 13.28 5.29
N ALA A 13 20.83 13.65 5.92
CA ALA A 13 20.98 13.53 7.37
C ALA A 13 19.98 14.41 8.14
N ALA A 14 19.72 15.63 7.68
CA ALA A 14 18.74 16.54 8.28
C ALA A 14 17.32 15.97 8.16
N GLN A 15 16.97 15.43 6.99
CA GLN A 15 15.69 14.73 6.78
C GLN A 15 15.55 13.55 7.73
N ALA A 16 16.56 12.67 7.81
CA ALA A 16 16.54 11.49 8.66
C ALA A 16 16.41 11.82 10.16
N LEU A 17 17.06 12.90 10.62
CA LEU A 17 16.94 13.40 11.99
C LEU A 17 15.52 13.87 12.30
N ALA A 18 14.90 14.63 11.39
CA ALA A 18 13.52 15.11 11.57
C ALA A 18 12.53 13.94 11.57
N GLU A 19 12.66 12.99 10.62
CA GLU A 19 11.83 11.79 10.58
C GLU A 19 11.99 10.95 11.84
N GLY A 20 13.23 10.64 12.23
CA GLY A 20 13.52 9.81 13.39
C GLY A 20 12.96 10.39 14.69
N ALA A 21 13.10 11.71 14.91
CA ALA A 21 12.57 12.39 16.08
C ALA A 21 11.03 12.36 16.11
N ALA A 22 10.37 12.71 15.01
CA ALA A 22 8.91 12.75 14.93
C ALA A 22 8.30 11.34 15.03
N LEU A 23 8.85 10.37 14.31
CA LEU A 23 8.35 8.98 14.31
C LEU A 23 8.62 8.25 15.61
N GLY A 24 9.77 8.50 16.25
CA GLY A 24 10.09 7.94 17.57
C GLY A 24 9.20 8.48 18.69
N ALA A 25 8.69 9.70 18.53
CA ALA A 25 7.75 10.31 19.48
C ALA A 25 6.28 9.90 19.25
N TYR A 26 5.98 9.22 18.13
CA TYR A 26 4.61 8.85 17.78
C TYR A 26 3.98 7.91 18.81
N LYS A 27 2.74 8.20 19.20
CA LYS A 27 1.89 7.36 20.06
C LYS A 27 0.44 7.43 19.59
N PHE A 28 -0.22 6.29 19.48
CA PHE A 28 -1.66 6.22 19.22
C PHE A 28 -2.41 6.16 20.56
N LEU A 29 -3.01 7.28 20.98
CA LEU A 29 -3.61 7.44 22.30
C LEU A 29 -5.10 7.84 22.25
N ARG A 30 -5.71 7.86 21.06
CA ARG A 30 -7.08 8.37 20.80
C ARG A 30 -8.14 7.84 21.76
N TYR A 31 -8.01 6.57 22.18
CA TYR A 31 -8.99 5.89 23.04
C TYR A 31 -8.58 5.82 24.51
N LYS A 32 -7.47 6.44 24.91
CA LYS A 32 -7.04 6.49 26.30
C LYS A 32 -7.49 7.79 26.98
N GLN A 33 -8.20 7.68 28.12
CA GLN A 33 -8.64 8.84 28.88
C GLN A 33 -7.47 9.60 29.53
N LYS A 34 -6.43 8.88 29.97
CA LYS A 34 -5.21 9.45 30.52
C LYS A 34 -4.01 8.83 29.83
N SER A 35 -3.08 9.65 29.42
CA SER A 35 -1.78 9.23 28.92
C SER A 35 -0.69 9.89 29.76
N GLU A 36 0.19 9.08 30.34
CA GLU A 36 1.38 9.55 31.06
C GLU A 36 2.58 9.70 30.10
N ALA A 37 2.40 9.37 28.81
CA ALA A 37 3.48 9.50 27.85
C ALA A 37 3.79 10.99 27.59
N PRO A 38 5.03 11.43 27.87
CA PRO A 38 5.41 12.80 27.58
C PRO A 38 5.35 13.02 26.06
N ALA A 39 4.70 14.13 25.64
CA ALA A 39 4.72 14.57 24.28
C ALA A 39 6.10 15.19 23.94
N LEU A 40 6.64 14.91 22.76
CA LEU A 40 7.77 15.67 22.23
C LEU A 40 7.26 17.04 21.77
N GLU A 41 7.54 18.08 22.57
CA GLU A 41 7.10 19.44 22.24
C GLU A 41 8.08 20.15 21.28
N ARG A 42 9.37 19.83 21.39
CA ARG A 42 10.39 20.51 20.63
C ARG A 42 11.60 19.62 20.34
N PHE A 43 12.03 19.60 19.08
CA PHE A 43 13.28 18.99 18.66
C PHE A 43 14.13 20.06 17.95
N VAL A 44 15.38 20.22 18.37
CA VAL A 44 16.28 21.28 17.84
C VAL A 44 17.48 20.63 17.19
N VAL A 45 17.65 20.90 15.90
CA VAL A 45 18.84 20.49 15.14
C VAL A 45 19.84 21.65 15.11
N LEU A 46 21.01 21.41 15.70
CA LEU A 46 22.10 22.40 15.70
C LEU A 46 22.98 22.26 14.45
N GLY A 47 23.31 23.37 13.85
CA GLY A 47 24.17 23.42 12.66
C GLY A 47 24.27 24.81 12.07
N LYS A 48 25.14 25.01 11.07
CA LYS A 48 25.18 26.25 10.32
C LYS A 48 23.89 26.42 9.51
N LYS A 49 23.39 27.67 9.43
CA LYS A 49 22.23 27.98 8.60
C LYS A 49 22.58 27.68 7.13
N ASP A 50 21.75 26.84 6.52
CA ASP A 50 21.90 26.37 5.14
C ASP A 50 20.49 26.05 4.61
N ASP A 51 20.11 26.72 3.53
CA ASP A 51 18.76 26.60 2.96
C ASP A 51 18.47 25.18 2.41
N ALA A 52 19.49 24.46 1.93
CA ALA A 52 19.33 23.08 1.48
C ALA A 52 19.07 22.14 2.67
N VAL A 53 19.81 22.33 3.76
CA VAL A 53 19.61 21.59 5.02
C VAL A 53 18.21 21.89 5.60
N GLN A 54 17.75 23.16 5.56
CA GLN A 54 16.40 23.51 5.99
C GLN A 54 15.33 22.79 5.18
N LYS A 55 15.48 22.75 3.84
CA LYS A 55 14.57 21.96 2.98
C LYS A 55 14.57 20.48 3.32
N GLY A 56 15.72 19.91 3.68
CA GLY A 56 15.79 18.54 4.18
C GLY A 56 14.99 18.32 5.47
N LEU A 57 15.13 19.23 6.44
CA LEU A 57 14.33 19.21 7.68
C LEU A 57 12.84 19.33 7.40
N ASP A 58 12.42 20.28 6.58
CA ASP A 58 11.02 20.51 6.24
C ASP A 58 10.41 19.29 5.53
N ARG A 59 11.16 18.68 4.61
CA ARG A 59 10.77 17.42 3.95
C ARG A 59 10.62 16.29 4.96
N GLY A 60 11.58 16.15 5.88
CA GLY A 60 11.53 15.11 6.92
C GLY A 60 10.33 15.24 7.84
N VAL A 61 9.98 16.47 8.25
CA VAL A 61 8.77 16.75 9.03
C VAL A 61 7.51 16.37 8.26
N ALA A 62 7.42 16.76 6.99
CA ALA A 62 6.26 16.45 6.15
C ALA A 62 6.10 14.93 5.92
N VAL A 63 7.18 14.23 5.60
CA VAL A 63 7.17 12.77 5.41
C VAL A 63 6.81 12.04 6.71
N ALA A 64 7.37 12.48 7.85
CA ALA A 64 7.05 11.90 9.16
C ALA A 64 5.56 12.10 9.51
N ALA A 65 4.96 13.25 9.19
CA ALA A 65 3.54 13.49 9.39
C ALA A 65 2.68 12.54 8.54
N ALA A 66 3.05 12.32 7.28
CA ALA A 66 2.38 11.36 6.40
C ALA A 66 2.47 9.92 6.92
N VAL A 67 3.64 9.51 7.44
CA VAL A 67 3.83 8.19 8.08
C VAL A 67 2.98 8.08 9.34
N ALA A 68 2.96 9.12 10.19
CA ALA A 68 2.15 9.15 11.41
C ALA A 68 0.65 9.03 11.08
N TRP A 69 0.19 9.73 10.05
CA TRP A 69 -1.19 9.61 9.56
C TRP A 69 -1.50 8.17 9.08
N ALA A 70 -0.64 7.58 8.26
CA ALA A 70 -0.81 6.18 7.86
C ALA A 70 -0.86 5.23 9.06
N ARG A 71 -0.02 5.45 10.10
CA ARG A 71 -0.08 4.71 11.36
C ARG A 71 -1.42 4.89 12.08
N ASP A 72 -1.96 6.11 12.10
CA ASP A 72 -3.26 6.39 12.71
C ASP A 72 -4.39 5.64 12.00
N LEU A 73 -4.40 5.63 10.66
CA LEU A 73 -5.39 4.89 9.88
C LEU A 73 -5.36 3.38 10.21
N VAL A 74 -4.16 2.79 10.26
CA VAL A 74 -3.96 1.35 10.55
C VAL A 74 -4.29 1.00 12.00
N ASN A 75 -4.03 1.92 12.94
CA ASN A 75 -4.28 1.70 14.36
C ASN A 75 -5.74 1.90 14.77
N GLU A 76 -6.52 2.63 13.96
CA GLU A 76 -7.93 2.86 14.22
C GLU A 76 -8.69 1.53 14.30
N PRO A 77 -9.59 1.33 15.28
CA PRO A 77 -10.46 0.16 15.32
C PRO A 77 -11.34 0.06 14.06
N ALA A 78 -11.52 -1.15 13.53
CA ALA A 78 -12.26 -1.36 12.28
C ALA A 78 -13.73 -0.88 12.35
N GLY A 79 -14.35 -0.91 13.53
CA GLY A 79 -15.69 -0.35 13.73
C GLY A 79 -15.78 1.17 13.53
N ALA A 80 -14.63 1.89 13.60
CA ALA A 80 -14.52 3.30 13.29
C ALA A 80 -13.92 3.53 11.90
N MET A 81 -12.94 2.71 11.49
CA MET A 81 -12.31 2.80 10.16
C MET A 81 -13.05 1.89 9.17
N THR A 82 -14.27 2.27 8.80
CA THR A 82 -15.04 1.62 7.75
C THR A 82 -14.53 2.00 6.36
N PRO A 83 -14.94 1.32 5.26
CA PRO A 83 -14.55 1.73 3.90
C PRO A 83 -14.95 3.18 3.58
N THR A 84 -16.11 3.62 4.05
CA THR A 84 -16.55 5.02 3.90
C THR A 84 -15.65 5.99 4.67
N GLN A 85 -15.24 5.64 5.90
CA GLN A 85 -14.33 6.47 6.69
C GLN A 85 -12.94 6.53 6.05
N LEU A 86 -12.43 5.41 5.50
CA LEU A 86 -11.15 5.42 4.80
C LEU A 86 -11.19 6.30 3.54
N ALA A 87 -12.32 6.29 2.81
CA ALA A 87 -12.51 7.19 1.67
C ALA A 87 -12.56 8.66 2.11
N GLU A 88 -13.15 8.96 3.28
CA GLU A 88 -13.15 10.31 3.84
C GLU A 88 -11.75 10.77 4.29
N GLU A 89 -10.95 9.88 4.86
CA GLU A 89 -9.54 10.18 5.17
C GLU A 89 -8.71 10.43 3.89
N ALA A 90 -9.01 9.70 2.81
CA ALA A 90 -8.39 9.97 1.50
C ALA A 90 -8.83 11.34 0.92
N ARG A 91 -10.09 11.76 1.14
CA ARG A 91 -10.56 13.10 0.78
C ARG A 91 -9.78 14.19 1.53
N ARG A 92 -9.57 14.00 2.84
CA ARG A 92 -8.73 14.91 3.64
C ARG A 92 -7.30 14.98 3.12
N ALA A 93 -6.71 13.83 2.77
CA ALA A 93 -5.39 13.77 2.16
C ALA A 93 -5.33 14.56 0.85
N ALA A 94 -6.39 14.49 0.06
CA ALA A 94 -6.50 15.27 -1.18
C ALA A 94 -6.57 16.77 -0.93
N GLU A 95 -7.35 17.21 0.05
CA GLU A 95 -7.45 18.62 0.43
C GLU A 95 -6.11 19.17 0.94
N GLU A 96 -5.46 18.46 1.87
CA GLU A 96 -4.18 18.87 2.44
C GLU A 96 -3.05 18.82 1.41
N GLY A 97 -3.03 17.79 0.54
CA GLY A 97 -2.02 17.61 -0.52
C GLY A 97 -2.27 18.41 -1.78
N GLY A 98 -3.46 19.04 -1.92
CA GLY A 98 -3.89 19.74 -3.14
C GLY A 98 -3.99 18.78 -4.33
N LEU A 99 -4.64 17.62 -4.13
CA LEU A 99 -4.87 16.57 -5.13
C LEU A 99 -6.29 16.68 -5.70
N GLU A 100 -6.50 16.12 -6.88
CA GLU A 100 -7.83 15.79 -7.36
C GLU A 100 -8.32 14.54 -6.63
N TYR A 101 -9.61 14.50 -6.29
CA TYR A 101 -10.26 13.41 -5.56
C TYR A 101 -11.51 12.97 -6.30
N GLU A 102 -11.60 11.67 -6.56
CA GLU A 102 -12.79 11.01 -7.09
C GLU A 102 -13.08 9.79 -6.19
N VAL A 103 -14.35 9.51 -5.95
CA VAL A 103 -14.79 8.33 -5.21
C VAL A 103 -15.97 7.70 -5.92
N LEU A 104 -15.92 6.39 -6.11
CA LEU A 104 -17.05 5.60 -6.61
C LEU A 104 -17.77 4.97 -5.43
N ASP A 105 -19.09 5.10 -5.43
CA ASP A 105 -19.97 4.39 -4.50
C ASP A 105 -20.29 2.97 -5.01
N GLU A 106 -21.11 2.23 -4.25
CA GLU A 106 -21.49 0.86 -4.57
C GLU A 106 -22.17 0.73 -5.95
N VAL A 107 -23.01 1.71 -6.30
CA VAL A 107 -23.74 1.71 -7.58
C VAL A 107 -22.78 1.95 -8.74
N GLU A 108 -21.88 2.90 -8.59
CA GLU A 108 -20.86 3.23 -9.59
C GLU A 108 -19.86 2.10 -9.76
N ILE A 109 -19.44 1.45 -8.67
CA ILE A 109 -18.59 0.25 -8.67
C ILE A 109 -19.25 -0.86 -9.50
N ALA A 110 -20.54 -1.13 -9.27
CA ALA A 110 -21.29 -2.13 -10.03
C ALA A 110 -21.40 -1.74 -11.52
N ASN A 111 -21.75 -0.49 -11.83
CA ASN A 111 -21.89 0.02 -13.19
C ASN A 111 -20.56 -0.01 -13.96
N GLN A 112 -19.44 0.18 -13.29
CA GLN A 112 -18.11 0.09 -13.90
C GLN A 112 -17.57 -1.34 -13.98
N GLY A 113 -18.30 -2.33 -13.47
CA GLY A 113 -17.92 -3.73 -13.56
C GLY A 113 -16.71 -4.11 -12.72
N LEU A 114 -16.55 -3.50 -11.53
CA LEU A 114 -15.48 -3.81 -10.56
C LEU A 114 -15.91 -5.02 -9.74
N GLY A 115 -15.97 -6.18 -10.38
CA GLY A 115 -16.58 -7.39 -9.80
C GLY A 115 -15.76 -8.02 -8.68
N GLY A 116 -14.45 -7.80 -8.62
CA GLY A 116 -13.61 -8.22 -7.50
C GLY A 116 -13.98 -7.47 -6.22
N LEU A 117 -14.02 -6.12 -6.30
CA LEU A 117 -14.37 -5.26 -5.18
C LEU A 117 -15.82 -5.47 -4.73
N LEU A 118 -16.76 -5.51 -5.68
CA LEU A 118 -18.16 -5.75 -5.39
C LEU A 118 -18.38 -7.13 -4.77
N GLY A 119 -17.76 -8.19 -5.33
CA GLY A 119 -17.92 -9.55 -4.84
C GLY A 119 -17.45 -9.69 -3.38
N VAL A 120 -16.28 -9.16 -3.04
CA VAL A 120 -15.77 -9.21 -1.66
C VAL A 120 -16.68 -8.45 -0.69
N SER A 121 -17.31 -7.35 -1.11
CA SER A 121 -18.15 -6.52 -0.26
C SER A 121 -19.47 -7.16 0.16
N LEU A 122 -19.95 -8.17 -0.55
CA LEU A 122 -21.31 -8.71 -0.40
C LEU A 122 -21.64 -9.25 1.00
N GLY A 123 -20.62 -9.62 1.77
CA GLY A 123 -20.81 -10.13 3.13
C GLY A 123 -20.95 -9.06 4.21
N SER A 124 -20.60 -7.81 3.90
CA SER A 124 -20.62 -6.69 4.84
C SER A 124 -21.88 -5.82 4.66
N ASP A 125 -22.31 -5.18 5.77
CA ASP A 125 -23.28 -4.08 5.74
C ASP A 125 -22.64 -2.73 5.43
N GLN A 126 -21.29 -2.64 5.48
CA GLN A 126 -20.55 -1.44 5.11
C GLN A 126 -20.38 -1.39 3.59
N PRO A 127 -20.82 -0.30 2.92
CA PRO A 127 -20.73 -0.22 1.48
C PRO A 127 -19.28 -0.05 1.02
N PRO A 128 -18.86 -0.72 -0.08
CA PRO A 128 -17.54 -0.56 -0.65
C PRO A 128 -17.34 0.85 -1.20
N ARG A 129 -16.08 1.26 -1.34
CA ARG A 129 -15.67 2.48 -2.04
C ARG A 129 -14.48 2.18 -2.93
N LEU A 130 -14.38 2.90 -4.04
CA LEU A 130 -13.13 3.02 -4.78
C LEU A 130 -12.73 4.48 -4.80
N VAL A 131 -11.57 4.80 -4.23
CA VAL A 131 -11.02 6.15 -4.27
C VAL A 131 -9.96 6.25 -5.36
N LYS A 132 -10.00 7.36 -6.12
CA LYS A 132 -8.94 7.77 -7.03
C LYS A 132 -8.42 9.13 -6.60
N LEU A 133 -7.10 9.23 -6.42
CA LEU A 133 -6.36 10.44 -6.09
C LEU A 133 -5.44 10.80 -7.25
N THR A 134 -5.43 12.05 -7.70
CA THR A 134 -4.51 12.48 -8.75
C THR A 134 -3.66 13.66 -8.28
N TYR A 135 -2.34 13.45 -8.31
CA TYR A 135 -1.33 14.48 -8.11
C TYR A 135 -0.72 14.89 -9.44
N THR A 136 -0.76 16.19 -9.73
CA THR A 136 -0.07 16.78 -10.88
C THR A 136 0.98 17.77 -10.37
N PRO A 137 2.26 17.57 -10.71
CA PRO A 137 3.33 18.48 -10.32
C PRO A 137 3.23 19.82 -11.03
N LYS A 138 3.90 20.86 -10.49
CA LYS A 138 4.09 22.11 -11.22
C LYS A 138 5.09 21.87 -12.37
N GLY A 139 4.71 22.23 -13.58
CA GLY A 139 5.56 22.05 -14.77
C GLY A 139 5.32 20.72 -15.49
N LYS A 140 6.25 20.35 -16.40
CA LYS A 140 6.12 19.10 -17.18
C LYS A 140 6.49 17.89 -16.31
N PRO A 141 5.59 16.90 -16.15
CA PRO A 141 5.90 15.69 -15.40
C PRO A 141 7.05 14.91 -16.02
N THR A 142 7.89 14.30 -15.18
CA THR A 142 8.93 13.35 -15.62
C THR A 142 8.35 12.05 -16.16
N GLY A 143 7.14 11.74 -15.76
CA GLY A 143 6.34 10.60 -16.20
C GLY A 143 5.09 10.46 -15.35
N THR A 144 4.35 9.36 -15.54
CA THR A 144 3.14 9.03 -14.78
C THR A 144 3.34 7.70 -14.06
N VAL A 145 3.11 7.67 -12.76
CA VAL A 145 3.14 6.45 -11.95
C VAL A 145 1.75 6.23 -11.36
N ALA A 146 1.24 5.00 -11.44
CA ALA A 146 0.03 4.60 -10.73
C ALA A 146 0.39 3.84 -9.46
N LEU A 147 -0.34 4.12 -8.39
CA LEU A 147 -0.25 3.43 -7.11
C LEU A 147 -1.57 2.71 -6.85
N VAL A 148 -1.51 1.47 -6.35
CA VAL A 148 -2.72 0.73 -5.94
C VAL A 148 -2.51 0.23 -4.50
N GLY A 149 -3.42 0.57 -3.60
CA GLY A 149 -3.34 0.18 -2.19
C GLY A 149 -4.47 -0.72 -1.76
N LYS A 150 -4.17 -1.92 -1.23
CA LYS A 150 -5.17 -2.82 -0.63
C LYS A 150 -5.86 -2.10 0.54
N GLY A 151 -7.19 -1.99 0.48
CA GLY A 151 -8.01 -1.27 1.45
C GLY A 151 -9.06 -2.16 2.14
N ILE A 152 -8.70 -3.36 2.60
CA ILE A 152 -9.60 -4.20 3.41
C ILE A 152 -9.60 -3.66 4.84
N THR A 153 -10.66 -2.94 5.22
CA THR A 153 -10.73 -2.27 6.54
C THR A 153 -10.93 -3.24 7.69
N PHE A 154 -11.51 -4.42 7.41
CA PHE A 154 -11.51 -5.57 8.29
C PHE A 154 -11.59 -6.87 7.48
N ASP A 155 -10.75 -7.84 7.81
CA ASP A 155 -10.72 -9.13 7.14
C ASP A 155 -11.03 -10.27 8.12
N SER A 156 -12.27 -10.78 8.06
CA SER A 156 -12.66 -11.98 8.80
C SER A 156 -12.31 -13.28 8.08
N GLY A 157 -11.87 -13.19 6.80
CA GLY A 157 -11.76 -14.33 5.88
C GLY A 157 -13.04 -14.61 5.10
N GLY A 158 -14.14 -13.92 5.39
CA GLY A 158 -15.44 -14.22 4.81
C GLY A 158 -15.94 -15.60 5.24
N LEU A 159 -16.47 -16.40 4.32
CA LEU A 159 -16.90 -17.78 4.64
C LEU A 159 -15.72 -18.73 4.88
N SER A 160 -14.53 -18.46 4.38
CA SER A 160 -13.30 -19.14 4.77
C SER A 160 -12.74 -18.52 6.06
N LEU A 161 -13.54 -18.57 7.13
CA LEU A 161 -13.41 -17.80 8.36
C LEU A 161 -12.05 -18.03 9.05
N LYS A 162 -11.38 -16.94 9.40
CA LYS A 162 -10.15 -16.96 10.20
C LYS A 162 -10.42 -17.46 11.62
N THR A 163 -9.39 -17.99 12.27
CA THR A 163 -9.42 -18.23 13.74
C THR A 163 -9.51 -16.90 14.48
N ALA A 164 -9.98 -16.93 15.73
CA ALA A 164 -10.07 -15.73 16.56
C ALA A 164 -8.73 -14.98 16.66
N ASP A 165 -7.63 -15.70 16.96
CA ASP A 165 -6.27 -15.12 17.04
C ASP A 165 -5.81 -14.55 15.69
N GLY A 166 -6.13 -15.22 14.58
CA GLY A 166 -5.81 -14.75 13.23
C GLY A 166 -6.59 -13.50 12.83
N MET A 167 -7.77 -13.29 13.41
CA MET A 167 -8.68 -12.18 13.10
C MET A 167 -8.35 -10.92 13.94
N GLU A 168 -7.79 -11.07 15.16
CA GLU A 168 -7.61 -9.99 16.14
C GLU A 168 -6.91 -8.76 15.57
N THR A 169 -6.00 -8.95 14.63
CA THR A 169 -5.19 -7.87 14.06
C THR A 169 -5.63 -7.42 12.67
N MET A 170 -6.71 -7.95 12.16
CA MET A 170 -7.13 -7.76 10.76
C MET A 170 -7.68 -6.37 10.41
N LYS A 171 -7.77 -5.46 11.39
CA LYS A 171 -7.91 -4.03 11.13
C LYS A 171 -6.70 -3.45 10.36
N THR A 172 -5.56 -4.15 10.37
CA THR A 172 -4.34 -3.73 9.68
C THR A 172 -4.33 -4.09 8.19
N ASP A 173 -5.37 -4.77 7.69
CA ASP A 173 -5.41 -5.29 6.32
C ASP A 173 -5.68 -4.22 5.24
N MET A 174 -5.74 -2.98 5.66
CA MET A 174 -5.80 -1.78 4.82
C MET A 174 -4.48 -0.97 4.83
N SER A 175 -3.39 -1.55 5.31
CA SER A 175 -2.08 -0.86 5.40
C SER A 175 -1.55 -0.43 4.04
N GLY A 176 -1.84 -1.17 2.96
CA GLY A 176 -1.50 -0.76 1.60
C GLY A 176 -2.20 0.54 1.18
N ALA A 177 -3.51 0.64 1.46
CA ALA A 177 -4.29 1.86 1.25
C ALA A 177 -3.75 3.02 2.10
N ALA A 178 -3.48 2.78 3.37
CA ALA A 178 -2.93 3.79 4.28
C ALA A 178 -1.57 4.32 3.80
N ALA A 179 -0.71 3.44 3.26
CA ALA A 179 0.58 3.85 2.68
C ALA A 179 0.39 4.71 1.43
N VAL A 180 -0.54 4.35 0.54
CA VAL A 180 -0.85 5.14 -0.66
C VAL A 180 -1.44 6.51 -0.27
N ILE A 181 -2.45 6.56 0.62
CA ILE A 181 -3.06 7.81 1.08
C ILE A 181 -2.01 8.71 1.75
N GLY A 182 -1.20 8.15 2.66
CA GLY A 182 -0.14 8.89 3.33
C GLY A 182 0.90 9.44 2.36
N ALA A 183 1.40 8.62 1.42
CA ALA A 183 2.36 9.08 0.43
C ALA A 183 1.77 10.18 -0.47
N MET A 184 0.54 9.99 -0.96
CA MET A 184 -0.14 10.97 -1.82
C MET A 184 -0.29 12.34 -1.14
N SER A 185 -0.61 12.39 0.16
CA SER A 185 -0.81 13.64 0.91
C SER A 185 0.41 14.57 0.91
N VAL A 186 1.62 14.01 0.76
CA VAL A 186 2.89 14.74 0.94
C VAL A 186 3.64 15.01 -0.38
N LEU A 187 3.17 14.50 -1.53
CA LEU A 187 3.91 14.58 -2.81
C LEU A 187 4.26 16.01 -3.22
N ARG A 188 3.34 16.95 -2.99
CA ARG A 188 3.56 18.37 -3.30
C ARG A 188 4.64 18.98 -2.39
N ALA A 189 4.58 18.72 -1.09
CA ALA A 189 5.57 19.19 -0.13
C ALA A 189 6.94 18.55 -0.36
N ALA A 190 6.95 17.27 -0.76
CA ALA A 190 8.16 16.54 -1.13
C ALA A 190 8.74 16.96 -2.49
N GLY A 191 8.01 17.78 -3.27
CA GLY A 191 8.48 18.25 -4.58
C GLY A 191 8.56 17.15 -5.63
N VAL A 192 7.69 16.15 -5.57
CA VAL A 192 7.70 15.03 -6.52
C VAL A 192 7.49 15.50 -7.94
N PRO A 193 8.39 15.14 -8.90
CA PRO A 193 8.31 15.64 -10.27
C PRO A 193 7.43 14.78 -11.19
N ALA A 194 7.00 13.58 -10.76
CA ALA A 194 6.13 12.70 -11.53
C ALA A 194 4.65 13.06 -11.30
N LYS A 195 3.78 12.82 -12.30
CA LYS A 195 2.34 12.72 -12.10
C LYS A 195 2.06 11.39 -11.41
N VAL A 196 1.20 11.41 -10.38
CA VAL A 196 0.88 10.19 -9.62
C VAL A 196 -0.63 10.03 -9.54
N ILE A 197 -1.09 8.79 -9.79
CA ILE A 197 -2.51 8.43 -9.73
C ILE A 197 -2.62 7.30 -8.70
N GLY A 198 -3.32 7.52 -7.59
CA GLY A 198 -3.54 6.54 -6.54
C GLY A 198 -4.93 5.93 -6.63
N PHE A 199 -5.02 4.61 -6.60
CA PHE A 199 -6.27 3.85 -6.51
C PHE A 199 -6.34 3.12 -5.16
N VAL A 200 -7.47 3.28 -4.47
CA VAL A 200 -7.72 2.64 -3.17
C VAL A 200 -9.06 1.92 -3.26
N PRO A 201 -9.09 0.66 -3.75
CA PRO A 201 -10.25 -0.19 -3.58
C PRO A 201 -10.40 -0.55 -2.11
N THR A 202 -11.55 -0.22 -1.50
CA THR A 202 -11.77 -0.44 -0.06
C THR A 202 -13.12 -1.06 0.23
N THR A 203 -13.09 -2.07 1.10
CA THR A 203 -14.24 -2.83 1.58
C THR A 203 -13.90 -3.59 2.86
N GLU A 204 -14.89 -4.23 3.49
CA GLU A 204 -14.68 -5.28 4.48
C GLU A 204 -14.87 -6.66 3.84
N ASN A 205 -14.18 -7.67 4.36
CA ASN A 205 -14.41 -9.08 4.03
C ASN A 205 -15.11 -9.78 5.21
N MET A 206 -16.42 -9.93 5.13
CA MET A 206 -17.25 -10.40 6.23
C MET A 206 -18.06 -11.65 5.84
N PRO A 207 -18.36 -12.57 6.80
CA PRO A 207 -19.37 -13.59 6.61
C PRO A 207 -20.75 -12.95 6.68
N GLY A 208 -21.62 -13.30 5.75
CA GLY A 208 -22.99 -12.75 5.72
C GLY A 208 -23.88 -13.57 4.80
N GLY A 209 -25.17 -13.31 4.85
CA GLY A 209 -26.13 -14.05 4.03
C GLY A 209 -25.95 -13.89 2.51
N ARG A 210 -25.27 -12.81 2.10
CA ARG A 210 -24.95 -12.50 0.70
C ARG A 210 -23.48 -12.71 0.34
N ALA A 211 -22.62 -13.10 1.31
CA ALA A 211 -21.20 -13.27 1.10
C ALA A 211 -20.90 -14.22 -0.08
N ILE A 212 -19.81 -13.91 -0.80
CA ILE A 212 -19.30 -14.80 -1.85
C ILE A 212 -18.96 -16.16 -1.24
N LYS A 213 -19.21 -17.21 -2.01
CA LYS A 213 -19.03 -18.60 -1.61
C LYS A 213 -17.87 -19.21 -2.35
N PRO A 214 -17.10 -20.09 -1.72
CA PRO A 214 -16.17 -20.94 -2.47
C PRO A 214 -16.87 -21.63 -3.65
N GLY A 215 -16.34 -21.47 -4.86
CA GLY A 215 -16.94 -21.90 -6.12
C GLY A 215 -17.66 -20.82 -6.91
N ASP A 216 -17.90 -19.64 -6.32
CA ASP A 216 -18.44 -18.50 -7.09
C ASP A 216 -17.41 -17.99 -8.09
N VAL A 217 -17.90 -17.42 -9.20
CA VAL A 217 -17.04 -16.80 -10.24
C VAL A 217 -17.30 -15.31 -10.30
N LEU A 218 -16.24 -14.53 -10.17
CA LEU A 218 -16.26 -13.07 -10.29
C LEU A 218 -15.71 -12.64 -11.64
N LYS A 219 -16.28 -11.58 -12.22
CA LYS A 219 -15.74 -10.93 -13.43
C LYS A 219 -15.02 -9.64 -13.05
N ILE A 220 -13.71 -9.61 -13.23
CA ILE A 220 -12.85 -8.47 -12.93
C ILE A 220 -12.99 -7.38 -14.01
N ARG A 221 -12.62 -6.15 -13.66
CA ARG A 221 -12.69 -4.97 -14.55
C ARG A 221 -12.12 -5.21 -15.95
N ASN A 222 -10.99 -5.89 -16.09
CA ASN A 222 -10.36 -6.18 -17.37
C ASN A 222 -11.08 -7.26 -18.21
N GLY A 223 -12.18 -7.80 -17.69
CA GLY A 223 -13.03 -8.81 -18.34
C GLY A 223 -12.69 -10.25 -17.99
N LYS A 224 -11.55 -10.54 -17.35
CA LYS A 224 -11.18 -11.89 -16.88
C LYS A 224 -12.13 -12.35 -15.79
N THR A 225 -12.40 -13.65 -15.79
CA THR A 225 -13.19 -14.32 -14.76
C THR A 225 -12.31 -15.04 -13.76
N VAL A 226 -12.70 -15.00 -12.48
CA VAL A 226 -11.92 -15.60 -11.38
C VAL A 226 -12.84 -16.48 -10.53
N GLU A 227 -12.55 -17.77 -10.46
CA GLU A 227 -13.16 -18.69 -9.52
C GLU A 227 -12.59 -18.44 -8.12
N VAL A 228 -13.47 -18.21 -7.15
CA VAL A 228 -13.10 -17.96 -5.75
C VAL A 228 -13.15 -19.29 -5.00
N LEU A 229 -12.00 -19.90 -4.75
CA LEU A 229 -11.91 -21.15 -3.97
C LEU A 229 -11.62 -20.90 -2.49
N ASN A 230 -11.09 -19.71 -2.16
CA ASN A 230 -10.87 -19.29 -0.78
C ASN A 230 -11.23 -17.81 -0.63
N THR A 231 -12.23 -17.52 0.19
CA THR A 231 -12.69 -16.15 0.42
C THR A 231 -11.74 -15.35 1.32
N ASP A 232 -10.75 -15.98 1.97
CA ASP A 232 -9.65 -15.35 2.72
C ASP A 232 -8.47 -14.95 1.80
N ALA A 233 -8.65 -15.08 0.49
CA ALA A 233 -7.74 -14.54 -0.53
C ALA A 233 -8.44 -13.43 -1.34
N GLU A 234 -9.08 -12.53 -0.65
CA GLU A 234 -9.92 -11.42 -1.11
C GLU A 234 -9.10 -10.22 -1.59
N GLY A 235 -7.96 -9.96 -0.93
CA GLY A 235 -7.11 -8.79 -1.22
C GLY A 235 -6.67 -8.74 -2.66
N ARG A 236 -6.30 -9.89 -3.23
CA ARG A 236 -5.91 -9.98 -4.65
C ARG A 236 -7.09 -9.73 -5.61
N LEU A 237 -8.33 -9.99 -5.19
CA LEU A 237 -9.52 -9.76 -6.00
C LEU A 237 -9.81 -8.26 -6.14
N ILE A 238 -9.75 -7.51 -5.02
CA ILE A 238 -9.93 -6.06 -5.07
C ILE A 238 -8.75 -5.35 -5.76
N LEU A 239 -7.52 -5.87 -5.57
CA LEU A 239 -6.35 -5.36 -6.27
C LEU A 239 -6.42 -5.61 -7.78
N ALA A 240 -7.02 -6.72 -8.23
CA ALA A 240 -7.20 -7.01 -9.64
C ALA A 240 -8.04 -5.93 -10.33
N ASP A 241 -9.11 -5.44 -9.70
CA ASP A 241 -9.88 -4.29 -10.21
C ASP A 241 -9.05 -3.00 -10.17
N GLY A 242 -8.36 -2.73 -9.06
CA GLY A 242 -7.51 -1.54 -8.92
C GLY A 242 -6.37 -1.49 -9.94
N LEU A 243 -5.70 -2.62 -10.19
CA LEU A 243 -4.64 -2.74 -11.20
C LEU A 243 -5.21 -2.56 -12.62
N SER A 244 -6.38 -3.14 -12.90
CA SER A 244 -7.04 -2.97 -14.19
C SER A 244 -7.34 -1.50 -14.49
N LEU A 245 -7.86 -0.75 -13.50
CA LEU A 245 -8.08 0.69 -13.61
C LEU A 245 -6.76 1.46 -13.76
N ALA A 246 -5.72 1.06 -13.03
CA ALA A 246 -4.41 1.68 -13.15
C ALA A 246 -3.82 1.52 -14.56
N VAL A 247 -3.97 0.35 -15.20
CA VAL A 247 -3.55 0.09 -16.58
C VAL A 247 -4.32 0.97 -17.58
N GLU A 248 -5.61 1.20 -17.36
CA GLU A 248 -6.45 2.06 -18.22
C GLU A 248 -5.94 3.51 -18.30
N GLU A 249 -5.28 4.01 -17.22
CA GLU A 249 -4.64 5.34 -17.17
C GLU A 249 -3.34 5.41 -18.00
N LYS A 250 -2.86 4.29 -18.53
CA LYS A 250 -1.62 4.17 -19.33
C LYS A 250 -0.41 4.80 -18.66
N PRO A 251 -0.10 4.45 -17.39
CA PRO A 251 1.05 4.98 -16.70
C PRO A 251 2.36 4.43 -17.27
N ASP A 252 3.47 5.08 -16.96
CA ASP A 252 4.81 4.59 -17.30
C ASP A 252 5.26 3.45 -16.34
N ALA A 253 4.66 3.38 -15.14
CA ALA A 253 4.90 2.32 -14.18
C ALA A 253 3.77 2.23 -13.15
N ILE A 254 3.62 1.04 -12.53
CA ILE A 254 2.66 0.77 -11.45
C ILE A 254 3.41 0.23 -10.23
N ILE A 255 2.97 0.64 -9.03
CA ILE A 255 3.30 -0.04 -7.77
C ILE A 255 2.00 -0.36 -7.06
N ASP A 256 1.84 -1.60 -6.61
CA ASP A 256 0.81 -1.93 -5.64
C ASP A 256 1.40 -2.38 -4.31
N LEU A 257 0.68 -2.07 -3.22
CA LEU A 257 1.06 -2.43 -1.87
C LEU A 257 -0.11 -3.15 -1.18
N ALA A 258 0.20 -4.29 -0.57
CA ALA A 258 -0.80 -5.06 0.14
C ALA A 258 -0.22 -5.87 1.30
N THR A 259 -0.96 -5.98 2.38
CA THR A 259 -0.86 -7.04 3.37
C THR A 259 -1.47 -8.30 2.74
N LEU A 260 -0.69 -8.95 1.85
CA LEU A 260 -1.31 -9.91 0.94
C LEU A 260 -1.21 -11.35 1.40
N THR A 261 -0.04 -11.79 1.88
CA THR A 261 0.15 -13.21 2.14
C THR A 261 0.86 -13.51 3.46
N GLY A 262 0.30 -14.46 4.22
CA GLY A 262 1.03 -15.07 5.32
C GLY A 262 2.27 -15.83 4.85
N ALA A 263 2.28 -16.29 3.59
CA ALA A 263 3.44 -16.95 3.00
C ALA A 263 4.66 -16.03 2.89
N CYS A 264 4.47 -14.75 2.59
CA CYS A 264 5.53 -13.75 2.60
C CYS A 264 6.11 -13.57 4.02
N VAL A 265 5.23 -13.52 5.04
CA VAL A 265 5.66 -13.46 6.45
C VAL A 265 6.47 -14.67 6.84
N VAL A 266 6.07 -15.88 6.43
CA VAL A 266 6.83 -17.11 6.70
C VAL A 266 8.21 -17.09 6.02
N ALA A 267 8.29 -16.53 4.81
CA ALA A 267 9.54 -16.48 4.04
C ALA A 267 10.51 -15.39 4.54
N LEU A 268 10.02 -14.19 4.87
CA LEU A 268 10.85 -13.01 5.11
C LEU A 268 10.73 -12.46 6.56
N GLY A 269 9.81 -12.99 7.36
CA GLY A 269 9.55 -12.51 8.72
C GLY A 269 8.76 -11.20 8.78
N MET A 270 8.78 -10.56 9.95
CA MET A 270 7.93 -9.40 10.27
C MET A 270 8.56 -8.05 9.95
N LYS A 271 9.81 -8.01 9.48
CA LYS A 271 10.54 -6.75 9.24
C LYS A 271 10.79 -6.46 7.76
N TRP A 272 10.66 -7.45 6.90
CA TRP A 272 10.97 -7.35 5.47
C TRP A 272 9.71 -7.52 4.64
N ALA A 273 9.53 -6.67 3.62
CA ALA A 273 8.52 -6.88 2.61
C ALA A 273 9.07 -7.69 1.43
N GLY A 274 8.20 -8.43 0.75
CA GLY A 274 8.51 -9.03 -0.53
C GLY A 274 8.30 -8.02 -1.66
N VAL A 275 9.20 -7.98 -2.65
CA VAL A 275 8.94 -7.26 -3.90
C VAL A 275 8.97 -8.23 -5.07
N MET A 276 7.95 -8.17 -5.92
CA MET A 276 7.80 -8.94 -7.15
C MET A 276 7.42 -8.00 -8.29
N GLY A 277 7.66 -8.39 -9.53
CA GLY A 277 7.25 -7.57 -10.67
C GLY A 277 7.71 -8.13 -12.00
N ASN A 278 7.34 -7.45 -13.09
CA ASN A 278 7.60 -7.85 -14.46
C ASN A 278 8.72 -7.06 -15.13
N ASN A 279 9.42 -6.16 -14.41
CA ASN A 279 10.46 -5.31 -14.97
C ASN A 279 11.59 -5.08 -13.94
N GLU A 280 12.76 -5.68 -14.20
CA GLU A 280 13.92 -5.61 -13.30
C GLU A 280 14.43 -4.19 -13.06
N GLY A 281 14.38 -3.33 -14.08
CA GLY A 281 14.79 -1.92 -13.93
C GLY A 281 13.87 -1.16 -12.97
N TRP A 282 12.56 -1.44 -13.02
CA TRP A 282 11.59 -0.85 -12.13
C TRP A 282 11.72 -1.40 -10.69
N ILE A 283 11.84 -2.70 -10.55
CA ILE A 283 12.15 -3.33 -9.25
C ILE A 283 13.42 -2.74 -8.64
N GLY A 284 14.45 -2.51 -9.46
CA GLY A 284 15.70 -1.89 -9.03
C GLY A 284 15.52 -0.47 -8.48
N GLN A 285 14.68 0.37 -9.13
CA GLN A 285 14.35 1.71 -8.63
C GLN A 285 13.60 1.65 -7.29
N VAL A 286 12.59 0.76 -7.18
CA VAL A 286 11.83 0.57 -5.94
C VAL A 286 12.73 0.10 -4.80
N ARG A 287 13.63 -0.86 -5.05
CA ARG A 287 14.60 -1.34 -4.06
C ARG A 287 15.55 -0.24 -3.60
N GLY A 288 16.14 0.50 -4.55
CA GLY A 288 17.03 1.59 -4.20
C GLY A 288 16.33 2.69 -3.39
N ALA A 289 15.05 2.96 -3.66
CA ALA A 289 14.24 3.89 -2.87
C ALA A 289 13.96 3.33 -1.46
N ALA A 290 13.62 2.07 -1.33
CA ALA A 290 13.39 1.41 -0.06
C ALA A 290 14.64 1.39 0.83
N ASP A 291 15.81 1.13 0.23
CA ASP A 291 17.11 1.19 0.93
C ASP A 291 17.38 2.60 1.48
N ARG A 292 17.16 3.66 0.68
CA ARG A 292 17.32 5.05 1.14
C ARG A 292 16.28 5.43 2.20
N ALA A 293 15.07 4.90 2.10
CA ALA A 293 14.01 5.10 3.08
C ALA A 293 14.23 4.31 4.37
N GLY A 294 15.13 3.32 4.40
CA GLY A 294 15.31 2.41 5.52
C GLY A 294 14.11 1.49 5.76
N GLU A 295 13.40 1.13 4.69
CA GLU A 295 12.28 0.19 4.68
C GLU A 295 12.71 -1.09 3.93
N PRO A 296 13.15 -2.14 4.62
CA PRO A 296 13.81 -3.27 3.97
C PRO A 296 12.83 -4.10 3.12
N ILE A 297 13.21 -4.35 1.87
CA ILE A 297 12.47 -5.20 0.94
C ILE A 297 13.38 -6.23 0.28
N TRP A 298 12.84 -7.39 -0.06
CA TRP A 298 13.58 -8.47 -0.70
C TRP A 298 12.87 -8.97 -1.96
N PRO A 299 13.58 -9.13 -3.09
CA PRO A 299 12.97 -9.63 -4.32
C PRO A 299 12.61 -11.11 -4.22
N LEU A 300 11.38 -11.42 -4.61
CA LEU A 300 10.87 -12.76 -4.79
C LEU A 300 10.59 -12.98 -6.28
N PRO A 301 10.86 -14.19 -6.83
CA PRO A 301 10.66 -14.47 -8.25
C PRO A 301 9.16 -14.61 -8.61
N LEU A 302 8.85 -14.45 -9.90
CA LEU A 302 7.57 -14.81 -10.51
C LEU A 302 7.80 -15.97 -11.50
N PRO A 303 7.97 -17.22 -11.03
CA PRO A 303 8.29 -18.36 -11.89
C PRO A 303 7.09 -18.75 -12.75
N GLU A 304 7.26 -18.67 -14.08
CA GLU A 304 6.18 -18.92 -15.05
C GLU A 304 5.57 -20.33 -14.92
N GLU A 305 6.38 -21.31 -14.52
CA GLU A 305 5.93 -22.69 -14.30
C GLU A 305 4.84 -22.81 -13.22
N TYR A 306 4.71 -21.85 -12.30
CA TYR A 306 3.65 -21.83 -11.28
C TYR A 306 2.35 -21.16 -11.77
N ARG A 307 2.39 -20.49 -12.94
CA ARG A 307 1.20 -19.82 -13.47
C ARG A 307 0.03 -20.81 -13.70
N LYS A 308 0.33 -22.01 -14.18
CA LYS A 308 -0.67 -23.08 -14.38
C LYS A 308 -1.40 -23.50 -13.11
N ASP A 309 -0.82 -23.27 -11.93
CA ASP A 309 -1.46 -23.57 -10.65
C ASP A 309 -2.67 -22.65 -10.37
N LEU A 310 -2.82 -21.60 -11.16
CA LEU A 310 -3.95 -20.65 -11.11
C LEU A 310 -5.01 -20.92 -12.20
N ASP A 311 -4.85 -21.92 -13.04
CA ASP A 311 -5.83 -22.29 -14.05
C ASP A 311 -7.09 -22.85 -13.36
N SER A 312 -8.27 -22.41 -13.78
CA SER A 312 -9.57 -22.92 -13.34
C SER A 312 -10.20 -23.77 -14.45
N GLU A 313 -11.05 -24.71 -14.08
CA GLU A 313 -11.82 -25.51 -15.03
C GLU A 313 -13.09 -24.78 -15.52
N ILE A 314 -13.52 -23.73 -14.77
CA ILE A 314 -14.81 -23.04 -15.02
C ILE A 314 -14.64 -21.52 -15.25
N ALA A 315 -13.46 -20.98 -15.01
CA ALA A 315 -13.12 -19.56 -15.18
C ALA A 315 -11.74 -19.40 -15.82
N ASP A 316 -11.32 -18.18 -16.14
CA ASP A 316 -9.98 -17.92 -16.68
C ASP A 316 -8.88 -18.17 -15.64
N LEU A 317 -9.19 -17.92 -14.36
CA LEU A 317 -8.29 -18.05 -13.22
C LEU A 317 -9.05 -18.57 -11.99
N LYS A 318 -8.31 -19.12 -11.02
CA LYS A 318 -8.75 -19.27 -9.64
C LYS A 318 -7.92 -18.40 -8.70
N ASN A 319 -8.51 -17.96 -7.58
CA ASN A 319 -7.88 -16.98 -6.70
C ASN A 319 -6.78 -17.56 -5.80
N ILE A 320 -6.64 -18.89 -5.71
CA ILE A 320 -5.57 -19.56 -4.98
C ILE A 320 -5.02 -20.74 -5.79
N SER A 321 -3.74 -21.09 -5.57
CA SER A 321 -3.19 -22.35 -6.02
C SER A 321 -3.69 -23.50 -5.14
N GLY A 322 -3.84 -24.70 -5.70
CA GLY A 322 -4.15 -25.90 -4.92
C GLY A 322 -2.97 -26.40 -4.06
N ASN A 323 -1.78 -25.85 -4.26
CA ASN A 323 -0.54 -26.23 -3.58
C ASN A 323 -0.33 -25.40 -2.30
N ARG A 324 0.23 -26.04 -1.25
CA ARG A 324 0.55 -25.32 0.01
C ARG A 324 1.83 -24.47 -0.09
N GLY A 325 2.71 -24.75 -1.04
CA GLY A 325 3.97 -24.02 -1.25
C GLY A 325 3.81 -22.84 -2.20
N GLY A 326 4.74 -21.87 -2.12
CA GLY A 326 4.82 -20.77 -3.07
C GLY A 326 3.68 -19.73 -3.02
N GLY A 327 2.96 -19.65 -1.90
CA GLY A 327 1.76 -18.80 -1.80
C GLY A 327 1.97 -17.31 -2.10
N ALA A 328 3.13 -16.76 -1.76
CA ALA A 328 3.49 -15.38 -2.13
C ALA A 328 3.71 -15.25 -3.64
N LEU A 329 4.39 -16.22 -4.25
CA LEU A 329 4.73 -16.23 -5.68
C LEU A 329 3.47 -16.37 -6.54
N THR A 330 2.57 -17.31 -6.17
CA THR A 330 1.29 -17.49 -6.89
C THR A 330 0.35 -16.30 -6.71
N ALA A 331 0.41 -15.60 -5.56
CA ALA A 331 -0.32 -14.34 -5.38
C ALA A 331 0.23 -13.23 -6.30
N GLY A 332 1.56 -13.11 -6.41
CA GLY A 332 2.19 -12.19 -7.35
C GLY A 332 1.87 -12.53 -8.81
N LEU A 333 1.92 -13.82 -9.18
CA LEU A 333 1.52 -14.28 -10.52
C LEU A 333 0.05 -13.97 -10.83
N PHE A 334 -0.85 -14.13 -9.85
CA PHE A 334 -2.24 -13.73 -10.01
C PHE A 334 -2.36 -12.23 -10.31
N LEU A 335 -1.68 -11.36 -9.55
CA LEU A 335 -1.73 -9.91 -9.75
C LEU A 335 -1.12 -9.49 -11.10
N SER A 336 -0.08 -10.17 -11.57
CA SER A 336 0.55 -9.88 -12.86
C SER A 336 -0.42 -9.98 -14.04
N GLU A 337 -1.45 -10.82 -13.96
CA GLU A 337 -2.51 -10.97 -14.96
C GLU A 337 -3.35 -9.69 -15.16
N PHE A 338 -3.28 -8.77 -14.20
CA PHE A 338 -4.06 -7.51 -14.19
C PHE A 338 -3.18 -6.27 -14.35
N ALA A 339 -1.86 -6.38 -14.20
CA ALA A 339 -0.90 -5.32 -14.47
C ALA A 339 -0.52 -5.20 -15.96
N GLY A 340 -0.79 -6.25 -16.75
CA GLY A 340 -0.47 -6.29 -18.18
C GLY A 340 1.01 -6.09 -18.48
N ASP A 341 1.31 -5.39 -19.58
CA ASP A 341 2.68 -5.12 -20.03
C ASP A 341 3.27 -3.83 -19.40
N VAL A 342 2.54 -3.15 -18.52
CA VAL A 342 3.06 -1.96 -17.83
C VAL A 342 4.15 -2.39 -16.84
N PRO A 343 5.30 -1.71 -16.77
CA PRO A 343 6.28 -1.95 -15.72
C PRO A 343 5.64 -1.90 -14.34
N TRP A 344 5.62 -3.02 -13.65
CA TRP A 344 4.87 -3.21 -12.41
C TRP A 344 5.73 -3.80 -11.31
N ALA A 345 5.51 -3.32 -10.08
CA ALA A 345 6.08 -3.84 -8.86
C ALA A 345 4.98 -4.02 -7.80
N HIS A 346 4.89 -5.22 -7.23
CA HIS A 346 4.06 -5.56 -6.08
C HIS A 346 4.92 -5.58 -4.82
N LEU A 347 4.47 -4.88 -3.78
CA LEU A 347 5.05 -4.92 -2.44
C LEU A 347 4.12 -5.70 -1.49
N ASP A 348 4.49 -6.93 -1.14
CA ASP A 348 3.80 -7.69 -0.08
C ASP A 348 4.34 -7.24 1.28
N ILE A 349 3.57 -6.35 1.92
CA ILE A 349 3.90 -5.74 3.20
C ILE A 349 3.26 -6.45 4.40
N ALA A 350 2.75 -7.68 4.24
CA ALA A 350 2.08 -8.43 5.30
C ALA A 350 2.93 -8.55 6.59
N GLY A 351 4.26 -8.66 6.45
CA GLY A 351 5.19 -8.69 7.57
C GLY A 351 5.36 -7.31 8.24
N PRO A 352 5.93 -6.32 7.54
CA PRO A 352 6.36 -5.05 8.15
C PRO A 352 5.23 -4.03 8.37
N ALA A 353 4.00 -4.28 7.90
CA ALA A 353 2.87 -3.38 8.10
C ALA A 353 2.54 -3.13 9.58
N ARG A 354 2.88 -4.08 10.46
CA ARG A 354 2.56 -4.04 11.89
C ARG A 354 3.75 -4.51 12.75
N ALA A 355 4.00 -3.80 13.85
CA ALA A 355 4.97 -4.18 14.86
C ALA A 355 4.29 -4.65 16.16
N SER A 356 4.82 -5.71 16.78
CA SER A 356 4.34 -6.23 18.07
C SER A 356 4.82 -5.42 19.27
N GLY A 357 5.86 -4.60 19.11
CA GLY A 357 6.46 -3.75 20.13
C GLY A 357 7.20 -2.57 19.52
N ASP A 358 7.60 -1.62 20.36
CA ASP A 358 8.41 -0.47 19.96
C ASP A 358 9.84 -0.93 19.60
N ASP A 359 10.40 -0.41 18.49
CA ASP A 359 11.77 -0.67 18.03
C ASP A 359 12.32 0.61 17.33
N GLY A 360 13.10 1.40 18.06
CA GLY A 360 13.62 2.68 17.57
C GLY A 360 12.49 3.67 17.24
N TYR A 361 12.39 4.06 15.98
CA TYR A 361 11.34 4.96 15.48
C TYR A 361 10.06 4.21 15.06
N ILE A 362 10.03 2.89 15.15
CA ILE A 362 8.86 2.07 14.85
C ILE A 362 8.09 1.87 16.15
N ALA A 363 6.86 2.38 16.20
CA ALA A 363 5.97 2.17 17.33
C ALA A 363 5.16 0.87 17.17
N LYS A 364 4.75 0.29 18.30
CA LYS A 364 3.81 -0.84 18.34
C LYS A 364 2.52 -0.50 17.58
N GLY A 365 2.01 -1.45 16.79
CA GLY A 365 0.83 -1.27 15.93
C GLY A 365 1.21 -1.01 14.48
N GLY A 366 0.43 -0.22 13.77
CA GLY A 366 0.71 0.17 12.39
C GLY A 366 2.04 0.90 12.26
N THR A 367 2.88 0.48 11.31
CA THR A 367 4.23 1.03 11.12
C THR A 367 4.29 2.19 10.13
N GLY A 368 3.29 2.30 9.23
CA GLY A 368 3.31 3.20 8.09
C GLY A 368 4.32 2.78 7.01
N PHE A 369 4.72 1.49 6.99
CA PHE A 369 5.64 0.94 6.00
C PHE A 369 5.12 1.19 4.58
N GLY A 370 6.04 1.58 3.70
CA GLY A 370 5.77 1.90 2.31
C GLY A 370 5.59 3.38 2.03
N VAL A 371 5.15 4.21 2.98
CA VAL A 371 4.99 5.67 2.77
C VAL A 371 6.29 6.30 2.33
N ARG A 372 7.38 6.05 3.06
CA ARG A 372 8.70 6.63 2.77
C ARG A 372 9.28 6.09 1.47
N THR A 373 9.16 4.78 1.24
CA THR A 373 9.57 4.15 -0.02
C THR A 373 8.85 4.75 -1.21
N LEU A 374 7.52 4.94 -1.13
CA LEU A 374 6.73 5.55 -2.19
C LEU A 374 7.16 7.00 -2.46
N VAL A 375 7.29 7.83 -1.42
CA VAL A 375 7.76 9.22 -1.59
C VAL A 375 9.13 9.26 -2.21
N GLU A 376 10.04 8.37 -1.80
CA GLU A 376 11.42 8.33 -2.29
C GLU A 376 11.51 7.87 -3.76
N VAL A 377 10.81 6.80 -4.13
CA VAL A 377 10.81 6.32 -5.53
C VAL A 377 10.17 7.33 -6.47
N LEU A 378 9.09 8.00 -6.04
CA LEU A 378 8.41 9.00 -6.85
C LEU A 378 9.24 10.30 -7.00
N SER A 379 10.06 10.64 -6.00
CA SER A 379 10.96 11.79 -6.05
C SER A 379 12.14 11.58 -7.02
N THR A 380 12.54 10.32 -7.20
CA THR A 380 13.67 9.92 -8.04
C THR A 380 13.24 9.13 -9.28
N PHE A 381 11.95 9.23 -9.64
CA PHE A 381 11.38 8.43 -10.71
C PHE A 381 12.01 8.68 -12.06
N GLU A 382 12.46 7.61 -12.69
CA GLU A 382 12.89 7.56 -14.07
C GLU A 382 12.01 6.55 -14.83
N LYS A 383 11.59 6.91 -16.04
CA LYS A 383 10.78 5.98 -16.86
C LYS A 383 11.51 4.67 -17.08
N PRO A 384 10.94 3.53 -16.62
CA PRO A 384 11.55 2.25 -16.89
C PRO A 384 11.64 1.99 -18.40
N LYS A 385 12.74 1.37 -18.84
CA LYS A 385 12.80 0.84 -20.21
C LYS A 385 11.80 -0.31 -20.33
N ALA A 386 11.14 -0.43 -21.48
CA ALA A 386 10.28 -1.56 -21.76
C ALA A 386 11.05 -2.87 -21.49
N ALA A 387 10.38 -3.87 -20.88
CA ALA A 387 10.99 -5.17 -20.68
C ALA A 387 11.38 -5.74 -22.03
N THR A 388 12.66 -6.01 -22.25
CA THR A 388 13.07 -6.90 -23.32
C THR A 388 12.62 -8.29 -22.91
N ARG A 389 11.54 -8.79 -23.52
CA ARG A 389 11.17 -10.20 -23.40
C ARG A 389 12.37 -11.00 -23.90
N SER A 390 13.07 -11.65 -22.98
CA SER A 390 14.14 -12.63 -23.28
C SER A 390 13.51 -13.95 -23.66
#